data_06a66618835f742a46f368388eeca4b4
#
_entry.id   06a66618835f742a46f368388eeca4b4
#
_cell.length_a   1.000
_cell.length_b   1.000
_cell.length_c   1.000
_cell.angle_alpha   90.00
_cell.angle_beta   90.00
_cell.angle_gamma   90.00
#
_symmetry.space_group_name_H-M   'P 1'
#
loop_
_entity.id
_entity.type
_entity.pdbx_description
1 polymer ?
#
loop_
_entity_poly.entity_id
_entity_poly.type
_entity_poly.pdbx_seq_one_letter_code
_entity_poly.pdbx_strand_id
1 'polypeptide(L)' 'MKTKVYVSCDHAAIDLKDELCAHINEKDGYEAVDLGIKHGEKIDYPVAAKRVADAVLSDKGSLGLLICGTGIG' A
#
# COMPACT_ATOMS: atom_id res chain seq x y z
N MET A 1 1.78 20.69 0.47
CA MET A 1 1.12 19.51 1.03
C MET A 1 1.41 18.29 0.18
N LYS A 2 1.60 17.15 0.82
CA LYS A 2 1.86 15.91 0.09
C LYS A 2 0.58 15.10 -0.07
N THR A 3 0.43 14.46 -1.22
CA THR A 3 -0.64 13.49 -1.44
C THR A 3 -0.25 12.19 -0.78
N LYS A 4 -1.08 11.67 0.08
CA LYS A 4 -0.81 10.37 0.71
C LYS A 4 -1.19 9.25 -0.23
N VAL A 5 -0.31 8.25 -0.33
CA VAL A 5 -0.55 7.04 -1.10
C VAL A 5 -0.57 5.89 -0.10
N TYR A 6 -1.75 5.33 0.12
CA TYR A 6 -1.90 4.19 1.02
C TYR A 6 -1.56 2.92 0.28
N VAL A 7 -0.58 2.18 0.79
CA VAL A 7 -0.03 1.01 0.11
C VAL A 7 -0.23 -0.21 0.98
N SER A 8 -0.77 -1.27 0.40
CA SER A 8 -0.88 -2.56 1.08
C SER A 8 -0.52 -3.69 0.11
N CYS A 9 -0.34 -4.88 0.65
CA CYS A 9 0.02 -6.05 -0.15
C CYS A 9 -0.43 -7.32 0.56
N ASP A 10 -0.42 -8.43 -0.16
CA ASP A 10 -0.56 -9.74 0.45
C ASP A 10 0.81 -10.23 0.93
N HIS A 11 0.84 -11.41 1.55
CA HIS A 11 2.07 -11.93 2.15
C HIS A 11 3.15 -12.32 1.12
N ALA A 12 2.79 -12.40 -0.16
CA ALA A 12 3.73 -12.77 -1.21
C ALA A 12 4.44 -11.56 -1.84
N ALA A 13 4.01 -10.34 -1.51
CA ALA A 13 4.51 -9.13 -2.18
C ALA A 13 5.10 -8.10 -1.20
N ILE A 14 5.55 -8.54 -0.04
CA ILE A 14 6.07 -7.62 1.00
C ILE A 14 7.29 -6.86 0.52
N ASP A 15 8.24 -7.54 -0.12
CA ASP A 15 9.47 -6.90 -0.58
C ASP A 15 9.18 -5.88 -1.67
N LEU A 16 8.28 -6.20 -2.59
CA LEU A 16 7.89 -5.27 -3.64
C LEU A 16 7.17 -4.05 -3.07
N LYS A 17 6.32 -4.26 -2.06
CA LYS A 17 5.64 -3.18 -1.38
C LYS A 17 6.66 -2.22 -0.73
N ASP A 18 7.67 -2.78 -0.07
CA ASP A 18 8.71 -1.97 0.58
C ASP A 18 9.47 -1.12 -0.45
N GLU A 19 9.83 -1.72 -1.59
CA GLU A 19 10.50 -0.98 -2.66
C GLU A 19 9.62 0.16 -3.20
N LEU A 20 8.35 -0.12 -3.43
CA LEU A 20 7.44 0.89 -3.97
C LEU A 20 7.21 2.03 -2.99
N CYS A 21 7.10 1.74 -1.69
CA CYS A 21 6.99 2.78 -0.68
C CYS A 21 8.22 3.70 -0.70
N ALA A 22 9.41 3.13 -0.83
CA ALA A 22 10.62 3.94 -0.92
C ALA A 22 10.61 4.84 -2.16
N HIS A 23 10.20 4.31 -3.32
CA HIS A 23 10.11 5.10 -4.53
C HIS A 23 9.10 6.24 -4.42
N ILE A 24 7.95 5.96 -3.80
CA ILE A 24 6.91 6.98 -3.62
C ILE A 24 7.43 8.12 -2.74
N ASN A 25 8.14 7.78 -1.66
CA ASN A 25 8.67 8.77 -0.75
C ASN A 25 9.78 9.63 -1.37
N GLU A 26 10.43 9.15 -2.43
CA GLU A 26 11.44 9.92 -3.16
C GLU A 26 10.83 10.96 -4.07
N LYS A 27 9.55 10.84 -4.42
CA LYS A 27 8.89 11.77 -5.33
C LYS A 27 8.36 12.98 -4.57
N ASP A 28 8.59 14.15 -5.13
CA ASP A 28 8.05 15.40 -4.57
C ASP A 28 6.53 15.37 -4.64
N GLY A 29 5.90 15.77 -3.54
CA GLY A 29 4.45 15.87 -3.49
C GLY A 29 3.73 14.58 -3.10
N TYR A 30 4.46 13.51 -2.81
CA TYR A 30 3.85 12.23 -2.44
C TYR A 30 4.46 11.67 -1.16
N GLU A 31 3.63 10.98 -0.40
CA GLU A 31 4.05 10.32 0.83
C GLU A 31 3.40 8.93 0.88
N ALA A 32 4.21 7.89 1.01
CA ALA A 32 3.69 6.52 1.13
C ALA A 32 3.28 6.25 2.57
N VAL A 33 2.08 5.69 2.75
CA VAL A 33 1.62 5.20 4.04
C VAL A 33 1.51 3.68 3.93
N ASP A 34 2.37 2.98 4.63
CA ASP A 34 2.44 1.52 4.57
C ASP A 34 1.38 0.89 5.45
N LEU A 35 0.36 0.31 4.83
CA LEU A 35 -0.68 -0.44 5.52
C LEU A 35 -0.45 -1.95 5.39
N GLY A 36 0.69 -2.34 4.86
CA GLY A 36 1.02 -3.73 4.65
C GLY A 36 1.33 -4.48 5.93
N ILE A 37 1.75 -5.70 5.75
CA ILE A 37 2.04 -6.61 6.85
C ILE A 37 3.54 -6.75 7.02
N LYS A 38 3.95 -7.24 8.19
CA LYS A 38 5.34 -7.53 8.47
C LYS A 38 5.68 -8.92 7.94
N HIS A 39 6.98 -9.15 7.72
CA HIS A 39 7.46 -10.49 7.37
C HIS A 39 7.01 -11.50 8.43
N GLY A 40 6.55 -12.65 7.98
CA GLY A 40 6.05 -13.70 8.85
C GLY A 40 4.55 -13.66 9.09
N GLU A 41 3.90 -12.57 8.80
CA GLU A 41 2.44 -12.49 8.86
C GLU A 41 1.84 -12.99 7.55
N LYS A 42 0.61 -13.47 7.63
CA LYS A 42 -0.14 -13.87 6.43
C LYS A 42 -1.42 -13.06 6.37
N ILE A 43 -1.68 -12.51 5.19
CA ILE A 43 -2.89 -11.75 4.95
C ILE A 43 -3.35 -12.03 3.52
N ASP A 44 -4.64 -12.26 3.35
CA ASP A 44 -5.21 -12.52 2.04
C ASP A 44 -5.52 -11.22 1.31
N TYR A 45 -5.53 -11.30 -0.01
CA TYR A 45 -5.80 -10.17 -0.89
C TYR A 45 -7.07 -9.38 -0.50
N PRO A 46 -8.22 -10.01 -0.23
CA PRO A 46 -9.42 -9.25 0.13
C PRO A 46 -9.27 -8.40 1.39
N VAL A 47 -8.50 -8.89 2.37
CA VAL A 47 -8.26 -8.13 3.60
C VAL A 47 -7.34 -6.93 3.32
N ALA A 48 -6.30 -7.15 2.52
CA ALA A 48 -5.40 -6.07 2.12
C ALA A 48 -6.15 -4.99 1.33
N ALA A 49 -7.03 -5.41 0.42
CA ALA A 49 -7.83 -4.49 -0.38
C ALA A 49 -8.75 -3.65 0.50
N LYS A 50 -9.37 -4.26 1.51
CA LYS A 50 -10.25 -3.53 2.42
C LYS A 50 -9.50 -2.48 3.21
N ARG A 51 -8.29 -2.79 3.67
CA ARG A 51 -7.47 -1.82 4.41
C ARG A 51 -7.19 -0.57 3.58
N VAL A 52 -6.81 -0.76 2.32
CA VAL A 52 -6.54 0.37 1.42
C VAL A 52 -7.81 1.15 1.13
N ALA A 53 -8.91 0.47 0.85
CA ALA A 53 -10.18 1.13 0.55
C ALA A 53 -10.65 1.98 1.72
N ASP A 54 -10.60 1.43 2.94
CA ASP A 54 -11.03 2.15 4.14
C ASP A 54 -10.16 3.39 4.37
N ALA A 55 -8.85 3.28 4.17
CA ALA A 55 -7.93 4.40 4.36
C ALA A 55 -8.21 5.52 3.34
N VAL A 56 -8.38 5.16 2.07
CA VAL A 56 -8.64 6.14 1.01
C VAL A 56 -9.97 6.83 1.22
N LEU A 57 -11.00 6.10 1.64
CA LEU A 57 -12.32 6.68 1.91
C LEU A 57 -12.27 7.65 3.09
N SER A 58 -11.36 7.44 4.03
CA SER A 58 -11.22 8.30 5.21
C SER A 58 -10.36 9.52 4.95
N ASP A 59 -9.68 9.59 3.82
CA ASP A 59 -8.73 10.66 3.52
C ASP A 59 -8.93 11.14 2.10
N LYS A 60 -9.78 12.15 1.94
CA LYS A 60 -10.10 12.71 0.61
C LYS A 60 -8.84 13.23 -0.07
N GLY A 61 -8.72 12.94 -1.34
CA GLY A 61 -7.56 13.37 -2.12
C GLY A 61 -6.37 12.42 -2.05
N SER A 62 -6.48 11.35 -1.25
CA SER A 62 -5.43 10.33 -1.21
C SER A 62 -5.58 9.32 -2.35
N LEU A 63 -4.53 8.53 -2.55
CA LEU A 63 -4.51 7.45 -3.53
C LEU A 63 -4.31 6.13 -2.83
N GLY A 64 -4.74 5.06 -3.48
CA GLY A 64 -4.55 3.71 -2.96
C GLY A 64 -3.77 2.84 -3.93
N LEU A 65 -2.91 2.00 -3.41
CA LEU A 65 -2.13 1.06 -4.20
C LEU A 65 -2.14 -0.30 -3.51
N LEU A 66 -2.56 -1.32 -4.22
CA LEU A 66 -2.63 -2.68 -3.71
C LEU A 66 -1.75 -3.58 -4.57
N ILE A 67 -0.86 -4.33 -3.92
CA ILE A 67 0.09 -5.20 -4.59
C ILE A 67 -0.18 -6.63 -4.15
N CYS A 68 -0.27 -7.54 -5.08
CA CYS A 68 -0.44 -8.96 -4.77
C CYS A 68 0.68 -9.79 -5.41
N GLY A 69 0.82 -11.03 -4.95
CA GLY A 69 1.88 -11.91 -5.43
C GLY A 69 1.80 -12.23 -6.91
N THR A 70 0.64 -12.04 -7.54
CA THR A 70 0.47 -12.23 -8.98
C THR A 70 0.75 -10.96 -9.77
N GLY A 71 0.99 -9.85 -9.09
CA GLY A 71 1.27 -8.58 -9.73
C GLY A 71 0.04 -7.82 -10.21
N ILE A 72 -1.13 -8.29 -9.87
CA ILE A 72 -2.40 -7.66 -10.25
C ILE A 72 -3.07 -7.15 -8.98
N GLY A 73 -3.23 -5.87 -8.89
CA GLY A 73 -3.80 -5.28 -7.70
C GLY A 73 -4.97 -4.37 -7.89
#